data_cf22972a3a9afb99d0e7dde7d46b70c1
#
_entry.id   cf22972a3a9afb99d0e7dde7d46b70c1
#
_cell.length_a   1.000
_cell.length_b   1.000
_cell.length_c   1.000
_cell.angle_alpha   90.00
_cell.angle_beta   90.00
_cell.angle_gamma   90.00
#
_symmetry.space_group_name_H-M   'P 1'
#
loop_
_entity.id
_entity.type
_entity.pdbx_description
1 polymer ?
#
loop_
_entity_poly.entity_id
_entity_poly.type
_entity_poly.pdbx_seq_one_letter_code
_entity_poly.pdbx_strand_id
1 'polypeptide(L)'
;MAANDPEAYLRKAMEAPSARSRAMYARRGLAARSTLDPTTHAMLLRQLYLSLYESRRFEKAHVVAMQALELDVLPDVLNQDAARAALANGDLEAALAHLRAAARRGPASRRPFHLWTLGSTLFLAQRYDESVATLSRAVRWGTKDKPLYRAHLALSRIAAGERVGDLQETIIALAEAPCGQGYGRFVLGHLAYAAGEWAAAKRYLDAFVTRTGASRPALGIALEGEVRMARATLSKMTAN
;
A
#
# COMPACT_ATOMS: atom_id res chain seq x y z
N MET A 1 -17.45 16.61 -31.41
CA MET A 1 -18.41 16.29 -30.34
C MET A 1 -17.81 15.63 -29.08
N ALA A 2 -16.49 15.53 -28.94
CA ALA A 2 -15.86 14.90 -27.75
C ALA A 2 -15.38 15.89 -26.66
N ALA A 3 -15.71 17.16 -26.75
CA ALA A 3 -15.13 18.18 -25.86
C ALA A 3 -15.74 18.26 -24.46
N ASN A 4 -16.84 17.52 -24.18
CA ASN A 4 -17.55 17.55 -22.90
C ASN A 4 -17.91 16.16 -22.36
N ASP A 5 -17.22 15.10 -22.80
CA ASP A 5 -17.45 13.74 -22.30
C ASP A 5 -16.53 13.43 -21.10
N PRO A 6 -17.06 13.31 -19.86
CA PRO A 6 -16.28 13.03 -18.67
C PRO A 6 -15.55 11.67 -18.74
N GLU A 7 -16.15 10.66 -19.36
CA GLU A 7 -15.54 9.33 -19.49
C GLU A 7 -14.33 9.37 -20.44
N ALA A 8 -14.41 10.15 -21.52
CA ALA A 8 -13.26 10.35 -22.41
C ALA A 8 -12.11 11.07 -21.68
N TYR A 9 -12.42 12.02 -20.79
CA TYR A 9 -11.40 12.66 -19.96
C TYR A 9 -10.86 11.70 -18.89
N LEU A 10 -11.68 10.83 -18.31
CA LEU A 10 -11.21 9.80 -17.39
C LEU A 10 -10.23 8.86 -18.07
N ARG A 11 -10.55 8.32 -19.26
CA ARG A 11 -9.62 7.48 -20.04
C ARG A 11 -8.29 8.20 -20.28
N LYS A 12 -8.33 9.45 -20.78
CA LYS A 12 -7.12 10.27 -20.99
C LYS A 12 -6.33 10.49 -19.70
N ALA A 13 -6.99 10.66 -18.56
CA ALA A 13 -6.33 10.82 -17.28
C ALA A 13 -5.64 9.52 -16.82
N MET A 14 -6.26 8.36 -17.04
CA MET A 14 -5.70 7.06 -16.72
C MET A 14 -4.47 6.71 -17.58
N GLU A 15 -4.47 7.11 -18.84
CA GLU A 15 -3.39 6.89 -19.81
C GLU A 15 -2.30 7.98 -19.78
N ALA A 16 -2.51 9.02 -18.99
CA ALA A 16 -1.62 10.18 -18.97
C ALA A 16 -0.18 9.82 -18.56
N PRO A 17 0.84 10.24 -19.31
CA PRO A 17 2.23 9.87 -19.05
C PRO A 17 2.84 10.60 -17.84
N SER A 18 2.19 11.65 -17.33
CA SER A 18 2.70 12.45 -16.22
C SER A 18 1.60 12.83 -15.21
N ALA A 19 1.98 13.10 -13.97
CA ALA A 19 1.08 13.62 -12.96
C ALA A 19 0.41 14.93 -13.41
N ARG A 20 1.14 15.81 -14.10
CA ARG A 20 0.60 17.09 -14.62
C ARG A 20 -0.49 16.87 -15.65
N SER A 21 -0.26 16.04 -16.65
CA SER A 21 -1.26 15.72 -17.68
C SER A 21 -2.46 14.98 -17.09
N ARG A 22 -2.22 14.07 -16.15
CA ARG A 22 -3.29 13.38 -15.40
C ARG A 22 -4.20 14.36 -14.68
N ALA A 23 -3.64 15.32 -13.92
CA ALA A 23 -4.41 16.35 -13.23
C ALA A 23 -5.19 17.23 -14.20
N MET A 24 -4.59 17.59 -15.35
CA MET A 24 -5.26 18.40 -16.36
C MET A 24 -6.52 17.71 -16.89
N TYR A 25 -6.40 16.44 -17.29
CA TYR A 25 -7.54 15.67 -17.80
C TYR A 25 -8.59 15.41 -16.73
N ALA A 26 -8.17 15.05 -15.51
CA ALA A 26 -9.10 14.86 -14.40
C ALA A 26 -9.92 16.12 -14.11
N ARG A 27 -9.29 17.30 -14.05
CA ARG A 27 -10.01 18.57 -13.85
C ARG A 27 -10.95 18.92 -14.99
N ARG A 28 -10.56 18.64 -16.25
CA ARG A 28 -11.46 18.85 -17.39
C ARG A 28 -12.67 17.94 -17.32
N GLY A 29 -12.51 16.68 -16.93
CA GLY A 29 -13.62 15.77 -16.71
C GLY A 29 -14.56 16.22 -15.60
N LEU A 30 -14.00 16.69 -14.47
CA LEU A 30 -14.77 17.23 -13.33
C LEU A 30 -15.50 18.54 -13.67
N ALA A 31 -14.98 19.35 -14.60
CA ALA A 31 -15.59 20.59 -15.05
C ALA A 31 -16.58 20.40 -16.22
N ALA A 32 -16.77 19.19 -16.72
CA ALA A 32 -17.71 18.92 -17.80
C ALA A 32 -19.14 19.27 -17.37
N ARG A 33 -19.92 19.88 -18.27
CA ARG A 33 -21.31 20.34 -17.97
C ARG A 33 -22.35 19.20 -17.92
N SER A 34 -21.95 17.98 -18.30
CA SER A 34 -22.82 16.81 -18.20
C SER A 34 -22.93 16.32 -16.77
N THR A 35 -24.05 15.73 -16.42
CA THR A 35 -24.24 15.07 -15.12
C THR A 35 -23.25 13.90 -15.01
N LEU A 36 -22.40 13.94 -14.00
CA LEU A 36 -21.46 12.87 -13.68
C LEU A 36 -22.18 11.74 -12.93
N ASP A 37 -22.06 10.52 -13.41
CA ASP A 37 -22.40 9.39 -12.54
C ASP A 37 -21.41 9.31 -11.38
N PRO A 38 -21.84 8.80 -10.20
CA PRO A 38 -20.97 8.80 -9.00
C PRO A 38 -19.67 8.04 -9.16
N THR A 39 -19.63 6.98 -9.98
CA THR A 39 -18.42 6.17 -10.19
C THR A 39 -17.41 6.92 -11.05
N THR A 40 -17.83 7.50 -12.18
CA THR A 40 -16.97 8.34 -13.04
C THR A 40 -16.46 9.55 -12.26
N HIS A 41 -17.32 10.19 -11.44
CA HIS A 41 -16.92 11.31 -10.58
C HIS A 41 -15.81 10.88 -9.60
N ALA A 42 -16.03 9.80 -8.86
CA ALA A 42 -15.05 9.26 -7.91
C ALA A 42 -13.73 8.87 -8.60
N MET A 43 -13.80 8.27 -9.78
CA MET A 43 -12.61 7.89 -10.54
C MET A 43 -11.84 9.10 -11.08
N LEU A 44 -12.50 10.19 -11.49
CA LEU A 44 -11.86 11.45 -11.87
C LEU A 44 -11.18 12.09 -10.64
N LEU A 45 -11.86 12.18 -9.50
CA LEU A 45 -11.27 12.65 -8.24
C LEU A 45 -10.06 11.79 -7.86
N ARG A 46 -10.15 10.48 -8.03
CA ARG A 46 -9.03 9.56 -7.78
C ARG A 46 -7.82 9.84 -8.69
N GLN A 47 -8.03 10.15 -9.98
CA GLN A 47 -6.92 10.56 -10.86
C GLN A 47 -6.29 11.88 -10.41
N LEU A 48 -7.09 12.82 -9.94
CA LEU A 48 -6.60 14.08 -9.38
C LEU A 48 -5.81 13.84 -8.08
N TYR A 49 -6.34 12.99 -7.18
CA TYR A 49 -5.66 12.53 -5.97
C TYR A 49 -4.28 11.94 -6.30
N LEU A 50 -4.21 10.96 -7.21
CA LEU A 50 -2.94 10.32 -7.59
C LEU A 50 -1.92 11.32 -8.11
N SER A 51 -2.36 12.28 -8.93
CA SER A 51 -1.48 13.35 -9.43
C SER A 51 -0.92 14.23 -8.30
N LEU A 52 -1.76 14.61 -7.34
CA LEU A 52 -1.35 15.42 -6.20
C LEU A 52 -0.40 14.64 -5.28
N TYR A 53 -0.70 13.37 -5.04
CA TYR A 53 0.11 12.46 -4.23
C TYR A 53 1.51 12.24 -4.84
N GLU A 54 1.59 11.93 -6.13
CA GLU A 54 2.86 11.81 -6.87
C GLU A 54 3.68 13.12 -6.87
N SER A 55 2.99 14.26 -6.81
CA SER A 55 3.63 15.59 -6.70
C SER A 55 3.93 16.00 -5.25
N ARG A 56 3.81 15.09 -4.28
CA ARG A 56 4.00 15.30 -2.84
C ARG A 56 3.14 16.42 -2.23
N ARG A 57 2.01 16.74 -2.85
CA ARG A 57 1.03 17.71 -2.34
C ARG A 57 0.02 17.01 -1.45
N PHE A 58 0.48 16.43 -0.36
CA PHE A 58 -0.24 15.45 0.44
C PHE A 58 -1.52 16.01 1.09
N GLU A 59 -1.49 17.23 1.64
CA GLU A 59 -2.68 17.87 2.17
C GLU A 59 -3.79 18.00 1.12
N LYS A 60 -3.43 18.47 -0.09
CA LYS A 60 -4.41 18.60 -1.18
C LYS A 60 -4.88 17.24 -1.70
N ALA A 61 -3.99 16.25 -1.71
CA ALA A 61 -4.36 14.86 -2.04
C ALA A 61 -5.36 14.32 -1.02
N HIS A 62 -5.15 14.59 0.27
CA HIS A 62 -6.07 14.18 1.33
C HIS A 62 -7.47 14.79 1.15
N VAL A 63 -7.56 16.10 0.91
CA VAL A 63 -8.83 16.79 0.65
C VAL A 63 -9.58 16.15 -0.53
N VAL A 64 -8.89 15.88 -1.65
CA VAL A 64 -9.52 15.25 -2.82
C VAL A 64 -9.94 13.79 -2.54
N ALA A 65 -9.15 13.05 -1.76
CA ALA A 65 -9.54 11.70 -1.36
C ALA A 65 -10.80 11.70 -0.48
N MET A 66 -10.94 12.67 0.42
CA MET A 66 -12.15 12.83 1.24
C MET A 66 -13.36 13.19 0.40
N GLN A 67 -13.22 14.11 -0.57
CA GLN A 67 -14.31 14.42 -1.52
C GLN A 67 -14.77 13.17 -2.31
N ALA A 68 -13.83 12.32 -2.72
CA ALA A 68 -14.18 11.07 -3.39
C ALA A 68 -14.95 10.10 -2.49
N LEU A 69 -14.65 10.06 -1.18
CA LEU A 69 -15.35 9.22 -0.20
C LEU A 69 -16.80 9.64 0.02
N GLU A 70 -17.14 10.93 -0.12
CA GLU A 70 -18.51 11.45 0.01
C GLU A 70 -19.45 10.88 -1.04
N LEU A 71 -18.94 10.38 -2.16
CA LEU A 71 -19.74 9.78 -3.24
C LEU A 71 -20.23 8.36 -2.91
N ASP A 72 -19.74 7.75 -1.85
CA ASP A 72 -20.09 6.42 -1.34
C ASP A 72 -19.97 5.27 -2.36
N VAL A 73 -19.10 5.41 -3.34
CA VAL A 73 -18.75 4.37 -4.33
C VAL A 73 -17.33 3.85 -4.09
N LEU A 74 -17.04 2.61 -4.49
CA LEU A 74 -15.71 2.00 -4.35
C LEU A 74 -15.10 2.18 -2.93
N PRO A 75 -15.86 1.93 -1.85
CA PRO A 75 -15.50 2.38 -0.52
C PRO A 75 -14.16 1.84 -0.01
N ASP A 76 -13.77 0.65 -0.42
CA ASP A 76 -12.50 0.05 -0.03
C ASP A 76 -11.30 0.70 -0.75
N VAL A 77 -11.44 1.00 -2.03
CA VAL A 77 -10.39 1.65 -2.84
C VAL A 77 -10.16 3.08 -2.35
N LEU A 78 -11.24 3.84 -2.18
CA LEU A 78 -11.15 5.24 -1.78
C LEU A 78 -10.66 5.39 -0.33
N ASN A 79 -11.03 4.49 0.57
CA ASN A 79 -10.46 4.46 1.92
C ASN A 79 -8.96 4.10 1.91
N GLN A 80 -8.48 3.23 1.01
CA GLN A 80 -7.05 2.99 0.85
C GLN A 80 -6.30 4.24 0.37
N ASP A 81 -6.88 5.00 -0.56
CA ASP A 81 -6.28 6.24 -1.05
C ASP A 81 -6.25 7.32 0.04
N ALA A 82 -7.34 7.48 0.82
CA ALA A 82 -7.40 8.38 1.97
C ALA A 82 -6.38 8.01 3.06
N ALA A 83 -6.24 6.71 3.35
CA ALA A 83 -5.24 6.22 4.29
C ALA A 83 -3.81 6.57 3.87
N ARG A 84 -3.47 6.39 2.60
CA ARG A 84 -2.13 6.76 2.07
C ARG A 84 -1.88 8.26 2.19
N ALA A 85 -2.89 9.09 1.91
CA ALA A 85 -2.76 10.53 2.06
C ALA A 85 -2.58 10.94 3.52
N ALA A 86 -3.33 10.34 4.44
CA ALA A 86 -3.21 10.57 5.87
C ALA A 86 -1.82 10.17 6.39
N LEU A 87 -1.30 8.98 6.00
CA LEU A 87 0.06 8.56 6.34
C LEU A 87 1.12 9.55 5.84
N ALA A 88 0.98 10.02 4.60
CA ALA A 88 1.91 10.98 4.01
C ALA A 88 1.87 12.36 4.71
N ASN A 89 0.74 12.71 5.33
CA ASN A 89 0.57 13.90 6.17
C ASN A 89 1.01 13.67 7.63
N GLY A 90 1.44 12.46 8.00
CA GLY A 90 1.84 12.11 9.37
C GLY A 90 0.68 11.77 10.30
N ASP A 91 -0.56 11.69 9.80
CA ASP A 91 -1.74 11.33 10.59
C ASP A 91 -1.98 9.82 10.57
N LEU A 92 -1.29 9.12 11.48
CA LEU A 92 -1.38 7.67 11.61
C LEU A 92 -2.78 7.20 12.03
N GLU A 93 -3.42 7.89 12.97
CA GLU A 93 -4.73 7.42 13.48
C GLU A 93 -5.84 7.56 12.43
N ALA A 94 -5.86 8.66 11.69
CA ALA A 94 -6.77 8.79 10.55
C ALA A 94 -6.51 7.71 9.50
N ALA A 95 -5.24 7.43 9.19
CA ALA A 95 -4.88 6.37 8.25
C ALA A 95 -5.38 4.99 8.71
N LEU A 96 -5.17 4.64 9.99
CA LEU A 96 -5.66 3.39 10.55
C LEU A 96 -7.19 3.29 10.55
N ALA A 97 -7.89 4.41 10.80
CA ALA A 97 -9.35 4.47 10.71
C ALA A 97 -9.83 4.15 9.28
N HIS A 98 -9.21 4.76 8.27
CA HIS A 98 -9.52 4.49 6.86
C HIS A 98 -9.18 3.05 6.45
N LEU A 99 -8.04 2.49 6.87
CA LEU A 99 -7.68 1.10 6.58
C LEU A 99 -8.68 0.11 7.23
N ARG A 100 -9.13 0.38 8.44
CA ARG A 100 -10.20 -0.39 9.09
C ARG A 100 -11.52 -0.29 8.30
N ALA A 101 -11.86 0.89 7.80
CA ALA A 101 -13.04 1.10 6.95
C ALA A 101 -12.92 0.32 5.62
N ALA A 102 -11.76 0.36 4.95
CA ALA A 102 -11.50 -0.42 3.74
C ALA A 102 -11.72 -1.93 3.98
N ALA A 103 -11.20 -2.47 5.09
CA ALA A 103 -11.36 -3.88 5.43
C ALA A 103 -12.82 -4.27 5.76
N ARG A 104 -13.61 -3.36 6.33
CA ARG A 104 -15.03 -3.61 6.65
C ARG A 104 -15.94 -3.48 5.44
N ARG A 105 -15.73 -2.45 4.61
CA ARG A 105 -16.63 -2.06 3.52
C ARG A 105 -16.28 -2.70 2.18
N GLY A 106 -15.07 -3.23 2.04
CA GLY A 106 -14.64 -3.91 0.83
C GLY A 106 -15.29 -5.28 0.65
N PRO A 107 -15.34 -5.78 -0.61
CA PRO A 107 -15.84 -7.10 -0.92
C PRO A 107 -15.03 -8.18 -0.19
N ALA A 108 -15.69 -9.30 0.14
CA ALA A 108 -15.08 -10.39 0.90
C ALA A 108 -13.78 -10.91 0.28
N SER A 109 -13.70 -10.96 -1.06
CA SER A 109 -12.52 -11.38 -1.80
C SER A 109 -11.29 -10.49 -1.62
N ARG A 110 -11.48 -9.19 -1.33
CA ARG A 110 -10.39 -8.23 -1.11
C ARG A 110 -10.11 -7.96 0.38
N ARG A 111 -10.95 -8.45 1.29
CA ARG A 111 -10.80 -8.23 2.73
C ARG A 111 -9.46 -8.72 3.29
N PRO A 112 -8.90 -9.89 2.91
CA PRO A 112 -7.58 -10.31 3.37
C PRO A 112 -6.48 -9.32 2.99
N PHE A 113 -6.52 -8.78 1.78
CA PHE A 113 -5.59 -7.75 1.32
C PHE A 113 -5.69 -6.47 2.16
N HIS A 114 -6.90 -5.99 2.45
CA HIS A 114 -7.09 -4.79 3.28
C HIS A 114 -6.64 -5.00 4.72
N LEU A 115 -6.87 -6.20 5.27
CA LEU A 115 -6.34 -6.56 6.60
C LEU A 115 -4.81 -6.64 6.59
N TRP A 116 -4.23 -7.20 5.53
CA TRP A 116 -2.78 -7.21 5.40
C TRP A 116 -2.20 -5.79 5.31
N THR A 117 -2.80 -4.89 4.54
CA THR A 117 -2.37 -3.48 4.46
C THR A 117 -2.47 -2.79 5.82
N LEU A 118 -3.56 -3.02 6.56
CA LEU A 118 -3.71 -2.51 7.93
C LEU A 118 -2.63 -3.07 8.87
N GLY A 119 -2.40 -4.39 8.81
CA GLY A 119 -1.38 -5.05 9.64
C GLY A 119 0.03 -4.58 9.32
N SER A 120 0.36 -4.39 8.03
CA SER A 120 1.68 -3.85 7.64
C SER A 120 1.89 -2.41 8.10
N THR A 121 0.84 -1.59 8.06
CA THR A 121 0.90 -0.21 8.59
C THR A 121 1.11 -0.21 10.11
N LEU A 122 0.40 -1.07 10.84
CA LEU A 122 0.58 -1.25 12.29
C LEU A 122 1.99 -1.74 12.64
N PHE A 123 2.54 -2.66 11.84
CA PHE A 123 3.92 -3.13 11.99
C PHE A 123 4.94 -1.98 11.85
N LEU A 124 4.82 -1.17 10.80
CA LEU A 124 5.70 -0.01 10.60
C LEU A 124 5.55 1.04 11.71
N ALA A 125 4.36 1.16 12.28
CA ALA A 125 4.08 2.02 13.43
C ALA A 125 4.53 1.40 14.78
N GLN A 126 5.19 0.23 14.77
CA GLN A 126 5.65 -0.51 15.96
C GLN A 126 4.51 -0.96 16.90
N ARG A 127 3.27 -0.99 16.42
CA ARG A 127 2.09 -1.51 17.13
C ARG A 127 1.98 -3.02 16.88
N TYR A 128 2.99 -3.77 17.36
CA TYR A 128 3.19 -5.16 16.97
C TYR A 128 2.06 -6.10 17.38
N ASP A 129 1.51 -5.96 18.58
CA ASP A 129 0.40 -6.81 19.04
C ASP A 129 -0.85 -6.65 18.17
N GLU A 130 -1.18 -5.40 17.80
CA GLU A 130 -2.28 -5.12 16.90
C GLU A 130 -2.00 -5.60 15.46
N SER A 131 -0.74 -5.51 15.03
CA SER A 131 -0.30 -6.07 13.75
C SER A 131 -0.49 -7.58 13.74
N VAL A 132 -0.04 -8.29 14.77
CA VAL A 132 -0.21 -9.75 14.92
C VAL A 132 -1.70 -10.14 14.87
N ALA A 133 -2.54 -9.47 15.66
CA ALA A 133 -3.98 -9.74 15.67
C ALA A 133 -4.63 -9.50 14.29
N THR A 134 -4.22 -8.44 13.59
CA THR A 134 -4.77 -8.08 12.28
C THR A 134 -4.30 -9.04 11.18
N LEU A 135 -2.99 -9.36 11.16
CA LEU A 135 -2.41 -10.27 10.18
C LEU A 135 -2.88 -11.71 10.37
N SER A 136 -3.14 -12.15 11.60
CA SER A 136 -3.77 -13.45 11.87
C SER A 136 -5.12 -13.59 11.18
N ARG A 137 -5.92 -12.51 11.13
CA ARG A 137 -7.18 -12.47 10.38
C ARG A 137 -6.94 -12.49 8.86
N ALA A 138 -5.91 -11.78 8.36
CA ALA A 138 -5.54 -11.82 6.95
C ALA A 138 -5.15 -13.24 6.52
N VAL A 139 -4.36 -13.95 7.33
CA VAL A 139 -3.96 -15.36 7.09
C VAL A 139 -5.17 -16.28 7.09
N ARG A 140 -6.09 -16.09 8.04
CA ARG A 140 -7.29 -16.96 8.18
C ARG A 140 -8.18 -16.89 6.94
N TRP A 141 -8.35 -15.72 6.34
CA TRP A 141 -9.24 -15.50 5.22
C TRP A 141 -8.54 -15.42 3.86
N GLY A 142 -7.20 -15.32 3.87
CA GLY A 142 -6.41 -15.23 2.64
C GLY A 142 -6.32 -16.55 1.90
N THR A 143 -6.29 -16.45 0.58
CA THR A 143 -6.10 -17.57 -0.34
C THR A 143 -4.87 -17.38 -1.21
N LYS A 144 -4.93 -16.47 -2.17
CA LYS A 144 -3.91 -16.26 -3.20
C LYS A 144 -2.55 -15.81 -2.68
N ASP A 145 -2.53 -14.82 -1.76
CA ASP A 145 -1.30 -14.23 -1.23
C ASP A 145 -1.01 -14.69 0.21
N LYS A 146 -1.55 -15.85 0.57
CA LYS A 146 -1.43 -16.40 1.93
C LYS A 146 0.03 -16.59 2.41
N PRO A 147 1.00 -17.00 1.56
CA PRO A 147 2.40 -17.04 1.97
C PRO A 147 2.94 -15.69 2.43
N LEU A 148 2.59 -14.58 1.74
CA LEU A 148 2.97 -13.23 2.15
C LEU A 148 2.35 -12.85 3.50
N TYR A 149 1.07 -13.15 3.70
CA TYR A 149 0.38 -12.83 4.96
C TYR A 149 0.97 -13.61 6.14
N ARG A 150 1.28 -14.91 5.96
CA ARG A 150 1.95 -15.75 6.98
C ARG A 150 3.33 -15.22 7.33
N ALA A 151 4.12 -14.91 6.32
CA ALA A 151 5.46 -14.40 6.52
C ALA A 151 5.46 -13.03 7.23
N HIS A 152 4.55 -12.13 6.87
CA HIS A 152 4.44 -10.85 7.56
C HIS A 152 3.91 -11.00 8.99
N LEU A 153 3.02 -11.97 9.24
CA LEU A 153 2.61 -12.33 10.60
C LEU A 153 3.79 -12.86 11.43
N ALA A 154 4.61 -13.76 10.86
CA ALA A 154 5.82 -14.24 11.51
C ALA A 154 6.77 -13.10 11.86
N LEU A 155 7.00 -12.17 10.92
CA LEU A 155 7.81 -10.97 11.15
C LEU A 155 7.26 -10.10 12.28
N SER A 156 5.93 -9.89 12.34
CA SER A 156 5.28 -9.12 13.40
C SER A 156 5.39 -9.80 14.77
N ARG A 157 5.28 -11.14 14.82
CA ARG A 157 5.48 -11.92 16.05
C ARG A 157 6.91 -11.80 16.57
N ILE A 158 7.90 -11.93 15.69
CA ILE A 158 9.31 -11.74 16.07
C ILE A 158 9.52 -10.33 16.64
N ALA A 159 8.95 -9.31 16.00
CA ALA A 159 9.04 -7.93 16.46
C ALA A 159 8.32 -7.69 17.81
N ALA A 160 7.27 -8.46 18.11
CA ALA A 160 6.58 -8.51 19.41
C ALA A 160 7.34 -9.33 20.49
N GLY A 161 8.49 -9.92 20.14
CA GLY A 161 9.29 -10.74 21.06
C GLY A 161 8.87 -12.20 21.15
N GLU A 162 7.96 -12.65 20.29
CA GLU A 162 7.53 -14.05 20.24
C GLU A 162 8.53 -14.93 19.47
N ARG A 163 8.61 -16.20 19.87
CA ARG A 163 9.35 -17.22 19.10
C ARG A 163 8.47 -17.78 17.97
N VAL A 164 9.04 -17.91 16.78
CA VAL A 164 8.39 -18.50 15.60
C VAL A 164 9.10 -19.81 15.27
N GLY A 165 8.44 -20.95 15.50
CA GLY A 165 9.04 -22.28 15.37
C GLY A 165 9.25 -22.73 13.92
N ASP A 166 8.38 -22.26 13.00
CA ASP A 166 8.35 -22.63 11.57
C ASP A 166 8.97 -21.55 10.67
N LEU A 167 9.93 -20.77 11.19
CA LEU A 167 10.50 -19.62 10.49
C LEU A 167 11.09 -19.98 9.13
N GLN A 168 11.89 -21.05 9.06
CA GLN A 168 12.54 -21.49 7.82
C GLN A 168 11.53 -21.94 6.77
N GLU A 169 10.52 -22.72 7.16
CA GLU A 169 9.43 -23.11 6.25
C GLU A 169 8.67 -21.91 5.72
N THR A 170 8.43 -20.92 6.58
CA THR A 170 7.76 -19.66 6.20
C THR A 170 8.57 -18.85 5.18
N ILE A 171 9.90 -18.78 5.36
CA ILE A 171 10.82 -18.12 4.41
C ILE A 171 10.77 -18.83 3.06
N ILE A 172 10.92 -20.16 3.03
CA ILE A 172 10.90 -20.96 1.80
C ILE A 172 9.56 -20.80 1.09
N ALA A 173 8.44 -20.96 1.79
CA ALA A 173 7.11 -20.85 1.21
C ALA A 173 6.84 -19.46 0.58
N LEU A 174 7.35 -18.38 1.19
CA LEU A 174 7.23 -17.05 0.57
C LEU A 174 8.18 -16.86 -0.60
N ALA A 175 9.43 -17.36 -0.51
CA ALA A 175 10.42 -17.21 -1.56
C ALA A 175 10.00 -17.88 -2.87
N GLU A 176 9.32 -19.03 -2.80
CA GLU A 176 8.79 -19.79 -3.92
C GLU A 176 7.48 -19.24 -4.47
N ALA A 177 6.72 -18.49 -3.67
CA ALA A 177 5.44 -17.95 -4.08
C ALA A 177 5.61 -16.71 -5.00
N PRO A 178 4.68 -16.49 -5.97
CA PRO A 178 4.67 -15.27 -6.78
C PRO A 178 4.62 -13.98 -5.93
N CYS A 179 3.90 -13.99 -4.80
CA CYS A 179 3.83 -12.87 -3.85
C CYS A 179 5.14 -12.63 -3.06
N GLY A 180 6.12 -13.52 -3.15
CA GLY A 180 7.48 -13.32 -2.64
C GLY A 180 8.29 -12.28 -3.41
N GLN A 181 7.83 -11.93 -4.62
CA GLN A 181 8.41 -10.85 -5.40
C GLN A 181 7.87 -9.48 -4.96
N GLY A 182 8.51 -8.41 -5.37
CA GLY A 182 8.06 -7.06 -5.02
C GLY A 182 8.10 -6.81 -3.50
N TYR A 183 6.95 -6.57 -2.88
CA TYR A 183 6.84 -6.33 -1.44
C TYR A 183 7.29 -7.54 -0.62
N GLY A 184 7.08 -8.76 -1.09
CA GLY A 184 7.53 -9.97 -0.40
C GLY A 184 9.03 -9.99 -0.09
N ARG A 185 9.86 -9.34 -0.92
CA ARG A 185 11.30 -9.21 -0.66
C ARG A 185 11.62 -8.40 0.59
N PHE A 186 10.81 -7.40 0.92
CA PHE A 186 10.94 -6.69 2.19
C PHE A 186 10.75 -7.63 3.38
N VAL A 187 9.69 -8.42 3.35
CA VAL A 187 9.38 -9.39 4.43
C VAL A 187 10.45 -10.49 4.48
N LEU A 188 10.81 -11.08 3.32
CA LEU A 188 11.87 -12.09 3.23
C LEU A 188 13.21 -11.59 3.80
N GLY A 189 13.58 -10.37 3.45
CA GLY A 189 14.84 -9.79 3.94
C GLY A 189 14.88 -9.63 5.44
N HIS A 190 13.78 -9.18 6.05
CA HIS A 190 13.72 -9.05 7.51
C HIS A 190 13.60 -10.39 8.24
N LEU A 191 12.90 -11.38 7.67
CA LEU A 191 12.87 -12.74 8.24
C LEU A 191 14.24 -13.42 8.16
N ALA A 192 14.93 -13.32 7.02
CA ALA A 192 16.28 -13.84 6.86
C ALA A 192 17.27 -13.15 7.82
N TYR A 193 17.11 -11.83 8.04
CA TYR A 193 17.88 -11.11 9.05
C TYR A 193 17.65 -11.66 10.46
N ALA A 194 16.39 -11.90 10.83
CA ALA A 194 16.02 -12.47 12.13
C ALA A 194 16.51 -13.92 12.30
N ALA A 195 16.64 -14.67 11.20
CA ALA A 195 17.19 -16.03 11.18
C ALA A 195 18.74 -16.08 11.20
N GLY A 196 19.43 -14.92 11.14
CA GLY A 196 20.88 -14.85 11.05
C GLY A 196 21.46 -15.14 9.64
N GLU A 197 20.60 -15.21 8.62
CA GLU A 197 20.97 -15.47 7.22
C GLU A 197 21.36 -14.17 6.51
N TRP A 198 22.49 -13.58 6.92
CA TRP A 198 22.92 -12.24 6.50
C TRP A 198 23.02 -12.05 4.99
N ALA A 199 23.55 -13.03 4.26
CA ALA A 199 23.70 -12.97 2.81
C ALA A 199 22.35 -12.96 2.09
N ALA A 200 21.39 -13.76 2.54
CA ALA A 200 20.03 -13.78 2.00
C ALA A 200 19.28 -12.49 2.35
N ALA A 201 19.39 -12.02 3.59
CA ALA A 201 18.79 -10.76 4.05
C ALA A 201 19.25 -9.59 3.18
N LYS A 202 20.57 -9.45 2.97
CA LYS A 202 21.15 -8.40 2.13
C LYS A 202 20.61 -8.47 0.71
N ARG A 203 20.61 -9.63 0.08
CA ARG A 203 20.13 -9.83 -1.29
C ARG A 203 18.67 -9.41 -1.44
N TYR A 204 17.78 -9.80 -0.51
CA TYR A 204 16.36 -9.47 -0.57
C TYR A 204 16.10 -7.98 -0.33
N LEU A 205 16.75 -7.38 0.67
CA LEU A 205 16.55 -5.96 1.00
C LEU A 205 17.12 -5.04 -0.09
N ASP A 206 18.32 -5.33 -0.63
CA ASP A 206 18.88 -4.58 -1.76
C ASP A 206 17.95 -4.64 -2.98
N ALA A 207 17.45 -5.83 -3.31
CA ALA A 207 16.51 -6.01 -4.42
C ALA A 207 15.18 -5.27 -4.21
N PHE A 208 14.67 -5.21 -2.95
CA PHE A 208 13.49 -4.43 -2.61
C PHE A 208 13.71 -2.93 -2.79
N VAL A 209 14.80 -2.40 -2.22
CA VAL A 209 15.15 -0.96 -2.29
C VAL A 209 15.36 -0.54 -3.74
N THR A 210 16.13 -1.30 -4.52
CA THR A 210 16.41 -1.01 -5.93
C THR A 210 15.12 -0.99 -6.76
N ARG A 211 14.29 -2.03 -6.63
CA ARG A 211 13.01 -2.12 -7.36
C ARG A 211 12.05 -0.98 -7.00
N THR A 212 11.97 -0.65 -5.70
CA THR A 212 11.09 0.44 -5.25
C THR A 212 11.57 1.78 -5.78
N GLY A 213 12.88 2.03 -5.81
CA GLY A 213 13.46 3.25 -6.38
C GLY A 213 13.22 3.40 -7.89
N ALA A 214 13.12 2.29 -8.64
CA ALA A 214 12.82 2.28 -10.06
C ALA A 214 11.30 2.22 -10.37
N SER A 215 10.44 2.23 -9.34
CA SER A 215 9.00 2.09 -9.51
C SER A 215 8.31 3.42 -9.87
N ARG A 216 6.99 3.35 -10.16
CA ARG A 216 6.16 4.56 -10.33
C ARG A 216 6.20 5.41 -9.06
N PRO A 217 6.23 6.76 -9.17
CA PRO A 217 6.38 7.67 -8.02
C PRO A 217 5.40 7.39 -6.88
N ALA A 218 4.13 7.13 -7.19
CA ALA A 218 3.12 6.82 -6.17
C ALA A 218 3.47 5.58 -5.34
N LEU A 219 4.05 4.54 -5.93
CA LEU A 219 4.46 3.34 -5.21
C LEU A 219 5.72 3.62 -4.37
N GLY A 220 6.68 4.36 -4.92
CA GLY A 220 7.87 4.77 -4.17
C GLY A 220 7.51 5.56 -2.90
N ILE A 221 6.59 6.52 -3.02
CA ILE A 221 6.10 7.30 -1.88
C ILE A 221 5.36 6.40 -0.88
N ALA A 222 4.49 5.52 -1.36
CA ALA A 222 3.71 4.63 -0.49
C ALA A 222 4.57 3.65 0.32
N LEU A 223 5.78 3.34 -0.14
CA LEU A 223 6.73 2.40 0.49
C LEU A 223 7.94 3.08 1.16
N GLU A 224 7.89 4.40 1.37
CA GLU A 224 9.02 5.13 1.99
C GLU A 224 9.35 4.63 3.40
N GLY A 225 8.35 4.19 4.16
CA GLY A 225 8.53 3.60 5.49
C GLY A 225 9.33 2.30 5.43
N GLU A 226 8.92 1.39 4.56
CA GLU A 226 9.58 0.11 4.34
C GLU A 226 11.00 0.27 3.77
N VAL A 227 11.20 1.20 2.83
CA VAL A 227 12.53 1.50 2.29
C VAL A 227 13.46 2.02 3.37
N ARG A 228 12.98 2.91 4.25
CA ARG A 228 13.75 3.42 5.38
C ARG A 228 14.14 2.30 6.35
N MET A 229 13.20 1.41 6.68
CA MET A 229 13.45 0.25 7.55
C MET A 229 14.45 -0.72 6.90
N ALA A 230 14.30 -1.02 5.61
CA ALA A 230 15.21 -1.89 4.87
C ALA A 230 16.65 -1.33 4.85
N ARG A 231 16.81 -0.03 4.57
CA ARG A 231 18.12 0.63 4.58
C ARG A 231 18.76 0.63 5.98
N ALA A 232 17.98 0.86 7.03
CA ALA A 232 18.48 0.81 8.40
C ALA A 232 18.98 -0.60 8.76
N THR A 233 18.30 -1.65 8.32
CA THR A 233 18.74 -3.03 8.52
C THR A 233 20.01 -3.34 7.72
N LEU A 234 20.09 -2.92 6.45
CA LEU A 234 21.31 -3.06 5.64
C LEU A 234 22.52 -2.37 6.27
N SER A 235 22.34 -1.17 6.81
CA SER A 235 23.42 -0.44 7.49
C SER A 235 23.91 -1.16 8.75
N LYS A 236 23.04 -1.79 9.52
CA LYS A 236 23.44 -2.61 10.68
C LYS A 236 24.29 -3.82 10.30
N MET A 237 24.00 -4.44 9.13
CA MET A 237 24.75 -5.60 8.63
C MET A 237 26.16 -5.25 8.11
N THR A 238 26.39 -3.99 7.73
CA THR A 238 27.70 -3.54 7.26
C THR A 238 28.60 -3.02 8.38
N ALA A 239 28.04 -2.78 9.57
CA ALA A 239 28.77 -2.29 10.74
C ALA A 239 29.29 -3.41 11.66
N ASN A 240 28.87 -4.66 11.41
CA ASN A 240 29.33 -5.86 12.08
C ASN A 240 30.24 -6.68 11.16
#